data_27a76fb53aa5439b606cf171ef85412c
#
_entry.id   27a76fb53aa5439b606cf171ef85412c
#
_cell.length_a   1.000
_cell.length_b   1.000
_cell.length_c   1.000
_cell.angle_alpha   90.00
_cell.angle_beta   90.00
_cell.angle_gamma   90.00
#
_symmetry.space_group_name_H-M   'P 1'
#
loop_
_entity.id
_entity.type
_entity.pdbx_description
1 polymer ?
#
loop_
_entity_poly.entity_id
_entity_poly.type
_entity_poly.pdbx_seq_one_letter_code
_entity_poly.pdbx_strand_id
1 'polypeptide(L)'
;PIGMVDSDAILATLLDLVRRKHIAIDSTKIPKLPIPFINRFMKNPIQFTFKEVHKDGLSEPEKLVYNFFKGFATHGVLLWNDFEYEIRSTTNAKKLARFAEKFEKEIKKEMVLKNYFDNKGHKIFLGICFIVMALSFVLIVGSLNLLSTELKQLYPYLNYLIPLAATTLVISIIGVLIPNHIFGRFTKKGFDIYKKTLAYKRFITNLTYLKKYPPQSIVIWEEHLIFATALGVADTVSKKLRLVVPDMFESDLSSLGSVYKAGFISRFSSTYSSATNSSSSSSGGGSFGGGAGGG
;
A
#
# COMPACT_ATOMS: atom_id res chain seq x y z
N PRO A 1 -5.77 4.82 7.68
CA PRO A 1 -4.66 5.59 8.24
C PRO A 1 -4.07 6.51 7.19
N ILE A 2 -3.80 7.76 7.55
CA ILE A 2 -3.27 8.77 6.64
C ILE A 2 -1.82 8.37 6.29
N GLY A 3 -1.53 8.22 4.98
CA GLY A 3 -0.16 7.98 4.50
C GLY A 3 0.30 6.51 4.44
N MET A 4 -0.59 5.55 4.56
CA MET A 4 -0.28 4.15 4.21
C MET A 4 -0.70 3.89 2.76
N VAL A 5 0.24 3.36 1.99
CA VAL A 5 0.00 2.90 0.62
C VAL A 5 -0.28 1.40 0.70
N ASP A 6 -1.46 0.99 0.27
CA ASP A 6 -1.94 -0.39 0.33
C ASP A 6 -1.95 -1.07 -1.05
N SER A 7 -2.42 -2.31 -1.10
CA SER A 7 -2.58 -3.07 -2.33
C SER A 7 -3.48 -2.38 -3.35
N ASP A 8 -4.46 -1.61 -2.89
CA ASP A 8 -5.42 -0.92 -3.74
C ASP A 8 -4.75 0.19 -4.57
N ALA A 9 -3.74 0.86 -4.00
CA ALA A 9 -2.95 1.86 -4.72
C ALA A 9 -2.10 1.23 -5.86
N ILE A 10 -1.49 0.07 -5.59
CA ILE A 10 -0.72 -0.68 -6.60
C ILE A 10 -1.66 -1.14 -7.72
N LEU A 11 -2.82 -1.71 -7.34
CA LEU A 11 -3.82 -2.17 -8.29
C LEU A 11 -4.37 -1.03 -9.13
N ALA A 12 -4.72 0.11 -8.52
CA ALA A 12 -5.20 1.28 -9.23
C ALA A 12 -4.17 1.79 -10.25
N THR A 13 -2.88 1.80 -9.89
CA THR A 13 -1.81 2.17 -10.80
C THR A 13 -1.69 1.19 -11.96
N LEU A 14 -1.80 -0.12 -11.71
CA LEU A 14 -1.81 -1.14 -12.76
C LEU A 14 -2.99 -0.95 -13.72
N LEU A 15 -4.19 -0.71 -13.19
CA LEU A 15 -5.39 -0.48 -14.00
C LEU A 15 -5.34 0.84 -14.79
N ASP A 16 -4.69 1.88 -14.25
CA ASP A 16 -4.48 3.13 -15.00
C ASP A 16 -3.50 2.94 -16.17
N LEU A 17 -2.46 2.11 -16.00
CA LEU A 17 -1.57 1.71 -17.09
C LEU A 17 -2.32 0.94 -18.19
N VAL A 18 -3.32 0.12 -17.82
CA VAL A 18 -4.20 -0.55 -18.77
C VAL A 18 -5.09 0.46 -19.50
N ARG A 19 -5.74 1.38 -18.79
CA ARG A 19 -6.58 2.43 -19.39
C ARG A 19 -5.80 3.30 -20.38
N ARG A 20 -4.59 3.66 -20.03
CA ARG A 20 -3.67 4.43 -20.89
C ARG A 20 -3.02 3.59 -22.01
N LYS A 21 -3.41 2.30 -22.14
CA LYS A 21 -2.94 1.38 -23.19
C LYS A 21 -1.43 1.07 -23.17
N HIS A 22 -0.75 1.29 -22.03
CA HIS A 22 0.63 0.84 -21.81
C HIS A 22 0.67 -0.68 -21.59
N ILE A 23 -0.40 -1.23 -21.05
CA ILE A 23 -0.61 -2.67 -20.86
C ILE A 23 -1.96 -2.99 -21.52
N ALA A 24 -1.99 -3.99 -22.39
CA ALA A 24 -3.24 -4.52 -22.89
C ALA A 24 -3.74 -5.60 -21.91
N ILE A 25 -5.04 -5.65 -21.70
CA ILE A 25 -5.67 -6.70 -20.91
C ILE A 25 -6.62 -7.50 -21.78
N ASP A 26 -6.54 -8.80 -21.66
CA ASP A 26 -7.43 -9.72 -22.36
C ASP A 26 -8.04 -10.68 -21.35
N SER A 27 -9.35 -10.83 -21.39
CA SER A 27 -10.06 -11.84 -20.62
C SER A 27 -10.53 -12.91 -21.56
N THR A 28 -9.65 -13.85 -21.88
CA THR A 28 -9.99 -14.99 -22.73
C THR A 28 -11.13 -15.77 -22.10
N LYS A 29 -12.26 -15.86 -22.80
CA LYS A 29 -13.35 -16.74 -22.39
C LYS A 29 -12.84 -18.17 -22.59
N ILE A 30 -12.60 -18.89 -21.48
CA ILE A 30 -12.35 -20.33 -21.57
C ILE A 30 -13.55 -20.96 -22.25
N PRO A 31 -13.36 -21.77 -23.30
CA PRO A 31 -14.46 -22.56 -23.86
C PRO A 31 -15.12 -23.34 -22.72
N LYS A 32 -16.43 -23.16 -22.52
CA LYS A 32 -17.16 -23.89 -21.48
C LYS A 32 -17.04 -25.37 -21.82
N LEU A 33 -16.33 -26.10 -20.98
CA LEU A 33 -16.34 -27.56 -21.06
C LEU A 33 -17.76 -28.08 -20.82
N PRO A 34 -18.18 -29.18 -21.44
CA PRO A 34 -19.51 -29.73 -21.29
C PRO A 34 -19.83 -30.23 -19.87
N ILE A 35 -18.92 -30.04 -18.91
CA ILE A 35 -19.07 -30.46 -17.53
C ILE A 35 -19.32 -29.22 -16.64
N PRO A 36 -20.58 -28.96 -16.21
CA PRO A 36 -20.95 -27.74 -15.46
C PRO A 36 -20.18 -27.57 -14.15
N PHE A 37 -19.79 -28.67 -13.49
CA PHE A 37 -19.06 -28.67 -12.24
C PHE A 37 -17.63 -28.12 -12.39
N ILE A 38 -16.92 -28.47 -13.46
CA ILE A 38 -15.55 -28.02 -13.72
C ILE A 38 -15.54 -26.52 -14.05
N ASN A 39 -16.53 -26.03 -14.81
CA ASN A 39 -16.65 -24.61 -15.16
C ASN A 39 -16.80 -23.71 -13.92
N ARG A 40 -17.28 -24.23 -12.80
CA ARG A 40 -17.41 -23.49 -11.54
C ARG A 40 -16.06 -23.22 -10.87
N PHE A 41 -15.06 -24.04 -11.12
CA PHE A 41 -13.70 -23.93 -10.59
C PHE A 41 -12.73 -23.28 -11.56
N MET A 42 -13.06 -23.20 -12.85
CA MET A 42 -12.25 -22.54 -13.85
C MET A 42 -12.47 -21.02 -13.74
N LYS A 43 -11.54 -20.34 -13.07
CA LYS A 43 -11.49 -18.87 -13.09
C LYS A 43 -11.10 -18.41 -14.49
N ASN A 44 -11.81 -17.45 -15.05
CA ASN A 44 -11.44 -16.86 -16.34
C ASN A 44 -9.99 -16.34 -16.25
N PRO A 45 -9.09 -16.79 -17.13
CA PRO A 45 -7.73 -16.30 -17.14
C PRO A 45 -7.73 -14.83 -17.55
N ILE A 46 -7.12 -14.02 -16.73
CA ILE A 46 -6.85 -12.62 -17.03
C ILE A 46 -5.41 -12.57 -17.53
N GLN A 47 -5.23 -12.02 -18.71
CA GLN A 47 -3.95 -11.90 -19.36
C GLN A 47 -3.58 -10.43 -19.50
N PHE A 48 -2.38 -10.09 -19.09
CA PHE A 48 -1.78 -8.77 -19.28
C PHE A 48 -0.68 -8.86 -20.32
N THR A 49 -0.78 -8.08 -21.38
CA THR A 49 0.24 -8.00 -22.43
C THR A 49 0.97 -6.66 -22.31
N PHE A 50 2.25 -6.72 -22.03
CA PHE A 50 3.12 -5.56 -21.87
C PHE A 50 3.65 -5.12 -23.23
N LYS A 51 3.27 -3.92 -23.65
CA LYS A 51 3.78 -3.32 -24.89
C LYS A 51 5.16 -2.72 -24.62
N GLU A 52 6.03 -2.72 -25.61
CA GLU A 52 7.24 -1.91 -25.53
C GLU A 52 6.86 -0.43 -25.59
N VAL A 53 6.93 0.22 -24.45
CA VAL A 53 6.56 1.64 -24.31
C VAL A 53 7.83 2.46 -24.22
N HIS A 54 7.90 3.55 -24.97
CA HIS A 54 8.82 4.64 -24.63
C HIS A 54 8.46 5.11 -23.24
N LYS A 55 9.41 4.94 -22.28
CA LYS A 55 9.19 5.20 -20.84
C LYS A 55 9.06 6.70 -20.50
N ASP A 56 9.08 7.56 -21.50
CA ASP A 56 9.22 9.02 -21.36
C ASP A 56 7.96 9.75 -20.86
N GLY A 57 6.89 9.03 -20.52
CA GLY A 57 5.65 9.62 -19.98
C GLY A 57 5.18 9.03 -18.65
N LEU A 58 5.92 8.05 -18.07
CA LEU A 58 5.52 7.40 -16.84
C LEU A 58 6.24 8.04 -15.63
N SER A 59 5.48 8.26 -14.54
CA SER A 59 6.04 8.62 -13.25
C SER A 59 6.85 7.46 -12.65
N GLU A 60 7.70 7.74 -11.67
CA GLU A 60 8.52 6.69 -11.03
C GLU A 60 7.68 5.58 -10.37
N PRO A 61 6.58 5.86 -9.65
CA PRO A 61 5.68 4.82 -9.16
C PRO A 61 5.09 3.95 -10.29
N GLU A 62 4.70 4.55 -11.40
CA GLU A 62 4.15 3.82 -12.56
C GLU A 62 5.19 2.92 -13.23
N LYS A 63 6.43 3.39 -13.37
CA LYS A 63 7.56 2.59 -13.86
C LYS A 63 7.83 1.39 -12.94
N LEU A 64 7.74 1.58 -11.61
CA LEU A 64 7.93 0.50 -10.65
C LEU A 64 6.86 -0.58 -10.85
N VAL A 65 5.57 -0.20 -10.95
CA VAL A 65 4.47 -1.15 -11.16
C VAL A 65 4.63 -1.87 -12.49
N TYR A 66 4.87 -1.13 -13.57
CA TYR A 66 5.07 -1.71 -14.90
C TYR A 66 6.21 -2.74 -14.92
N ASN A 67 7.39 -2.36 -14.39
CA ASN A 67 8.57 -3.22 -14.41
C ASN A 67 8.41 -4.45 -13.49
N PHE A 68 7.74 -4.29 -12.34
CA PHE A 68 7.50 -5.40 -11.42
C PHE A 68 6.65 -6.49 -12.09
N PHE A 69 5.51 -6.15 -12.64
CA PHE A 69 4.64 -7.14 -13.30
C PHE A 69 5.21 -7.65 -14.61
N LYS A 70 5.91 -6.81 -15.39
CA LYS A 70 6.65 -7.25 -16.60
C LYS A 70 7.73 -8.30 -16.26
N GLY A 71 8.33 -8.23 -15.07
CA GLY A 71 9.33 -9.19 -14.60
C GLY A 71 8.80 -10.61 -14.39
N PHE A 72 7.47 -10.80 -14.31
CA PHE A 72 6.80 -12.10 -14.27
C PHE A 72 6.17 -12.49 -15.61
N ALA A 73 6.29 -11.64 -16.64
CA ALA A 73 5.74 -11.91 -17.95
C ALA A 73 6.68 -12.79 -18.77
N THR A 74 6.13 -13.82 -19.41
CA THR A 74 6.85 -14.65 -20.39
C THR A 74 6.54 -14.14 -21.79
N HIS A 75 7.55 -13.78 -22.56
CA HIS A 75 7.40 -13.16 -23.89
C HIS A 75 6.49 -11.91 -23.90
N GLY A 76 6.53 -11.13 -22.82
CA GLY A 76 5.70 -9.93 -22.68
C GLY A 76 4.25 -10.18 -22.26
N VAL A 77 3.89 -11.41 -21.97
CA VAL A 77 2.54 -11.82 -21.56
C VAL A 77 2.58 -12.36 -20.13
N LEU A 78 1.73 -11.82 -19.26
CA LEU A 78 1.53 -12.28 -17.90
C LEU A 78 0.15 -12.90 -17.75
N LEU A 79 0.09 -14.18 -17.46
CA LEU A 79 -1.14 -14.85 -17.04
C LEU A 79 -1.31 -14.67 -15.54
N TRP A 80 -2.46 -14.13 -15.12
CA TRP A 80 -2.66 -13.84 -13.70
C TRP A 80 -2.63 -15.10 -12.82
N ASN A 81 -3.13 -16.23 -13.33
CA ASN A 81 -3.10 -17.50 -12.60
C ASN A 81 -1.66 -17.97 -12.31
N ASP A 82 -0.75 -17.78 -13.27
CA ASP A 82 0.66 -18.15 -13.12
C ASP A 82 1.33 -17.22 -12.10
N PHE A 83 1.05 -15.93 -12.17
CA PHE A 83 1.50 -14.97 -11.17
C PHE A 83 1.01 -15.33 -9.74
N GLU A 84 -0.29 -15.68 -9.58
CA GLU A 84 -0.84 -16.13 -8.29
C GLU A 84 -0.10 -17.36 -7.74
N TYR A 85 0.38 -18.24 -8.60
CA TYR A 85 1.15 -19.41 -8.20
C TYR A 85 2.60 -19.04 -7.86
N GLU A 86 3.27 -18.33 -8.74
CA GLU A 86 4.69 -17.97 -8.58
C GLU A 86 4.95 -17.07 -7.37
N ILE A 87 4.03 -16.13 -7.07
CA ILE A 87 4.20 -15.19 -5.99
C ILE A 87 4.14 -15.83 -4.60
N ARG A 88 3.61 -17.06 -4.50
CA ARG A 88 3.56 -17.84 -3.24
C ARG A 88 4.92 -18.33 -2.79
N SER A 89 5.90 -18.42 -3.70
CA SER A 89 7.26 -18.79 -3.31
C SER A 89 7.87 -17.74 -2.39
N THR A 90 8.61 -18.17 -1.37
CA THR A 90 9.25 -17.27 -0.38
C THR A 90 10.12 -16.21 -1.04
N THR A 91 10.82 -16.58 -2.12
CA THR A 91 11.69 -15.65 -2.87
C THR A 91 10.88 -14.55 -3.54
N ASN A 92 9.79 -14.90 -4.23
CA ASN A 92 8.95 -13.92 -4.93
C ASN A 92 8.08 -13.11 -3.96
N ALA A 93 7.63 -13.70 -2.85
CA ALA A 93 6.97 -12.98 -1.77
C ALA A 93 7.88 -11.87 -1.19
N LYS A 94 9.17 -12.17 -0.98
CA LYS A 94 10.16 -11.14 -0.57
C LYS A 94 10.38 -10.08 -1.65
N LYS A 95 10.34 -10.44 -2.95
CA LYS A 95 10.40 -9.46 -4.05
C LYS A 95 9.19 -8.53 -4.03
N LEU A 96 7.98 -9.08 -3.79
CA LEU A 96 6.75 -8.28 -3.67
C LEU A 96 6.83 -7.31 -2.48
N ALA A 97 7.28 -7.77 -1.33
CA ALA A 97 7.42 -6.92 -0.14
C ALA A 97 8.39 -5.76 -0.39
N ARG A 98 9.56 -6.03 -0.99
CA ARG A 98 10.53 -4.99 -1.36
C ARG A 98 9.99 -4.03 -2.42
N PHE A 99 9.23 -4.54 -3.38
CA PHE A 99 8.57 -3.71 -4.39
C PHE A 99 7.54 -2.78 -3.73
N ALA A 100 6.68 -3.31 -2.85
CA ALA A 100 5.68 -2.52 -2.13
C ALA A 100 6.32 -1.40 -1.29
N GLU A 101 7.41 -1.70 -0.59
CA GLU A 101 8.19 -0.70 0.17
C GLU A 101 8.76 0.41 -0.75
N LYS A 102 9.34 0.03 -1.89
CA LYS A 102 9.86 1.00 -2.87
C LYS A 102 8.75 1.87 -3.45
N PHE A 103 7.62 1.25 -3.81
CA PHE A 103 6.46 1.95 -4.34
C PHE A 103 5.91 2.97 -3.33
N GLU A 104 5.74 2.55 -2.08
CA GLU A 104 5.32 3.45 -0.99
C GLU A 104 6.29 4.64 -0.80
N LYS A 105 7.59 4.36 -0.84
CA LYS A 105 8.64 5.39 -0.73
C LYS A 105 8.57 6.41 -1.85
N GLU A 106 8.38 5.98 -3.09
CA GLU A 106 8.28 6.90 -4.24
C GLU A 106 6.98 7.71 -4.20
N ILE A 107 5.84 7.12 -3.81
CA ILE A 107 4.59 7.86 -3.59
C ILE A 107 4.77 8.93 -2.52
N LYS A 108 5.36 8.59 -1.37
CA LYS A 108 5.62 9.55 -0.29
C LYS A 108 6.55 10.67 -0.74
N LYS A 109 7.57 10.36 -1.51
CA LYS A 109 8.48 11.36 -2.09
C LYS A 109 7.74 12.32 -3.02
N GLU A 110 6.87 11.82 -3.91
CA GLU A 110 6.05 12.67 -4.76
C GLU A 110 5.09 13.55 -3.95
N MET A 111 4.48 13.04 -2.88
CA MET A 111 3.61 13.83 -2.02
C MET A 111 4.34 15.01 -1.37
N VAL A 112 5.60 14.81 -0.96
CA VAL A 112 6.45 15.87 -0.39
C VAL A 112 6.87 16.85 -1.49
N LEU A 113 7.32 16.37 -2.66
CA LEU A 113 7.72 17.21 -3.80
C LEU A 113 6.57 18.10 -4.29
N LYS A 114 5.34 17.57 -4.31
CA LYS A 114 4.12 18.31 -4.68
C LYS A 114 3.60 19.22 -3.56
N ASN A 115 4.31 19.28 -2.43
CA ASN A 115 3.94 20.06 -1.24
C ASN A 115 2.53 19.70 -0.68
N TYR A 116 2.20 18.41 -0.65
CA TYR A 116 0.95 17.93 -0.07
C TYR A 116 1.12 17.51 1.39
N PHE A 117 2.35 17.16 1.78
CA PHE A 117 2.67 16.65 3.11
C PHE A 117 3.92 17.34 3.67
N ASP A 118 3.89 17.72 4.95
CA ASP A 118 4.99 18.37 5.66
C ASP A 118 5.55 17.43 6.72
N ASN A 119 6.82 17.05 6.55
CA ASN A 119 7.55 16.18 7.47
C ASN A 119 8.45 16.95 8.47
N LYS A 120 8.35 18.29 8.53
CA LYS A 120 9.21 19.10 9.39
C LYS A 120 9.08 18.69 10.86
N GLY A 121 7.84 18.44 11.32
CA GLY A 121 7.59 18.01 12.69
C GLY A 121 8.35 16.73 13.07
N HIS A 122 8.37 15.73 12.20
CA HIS A 122 9.11 14.49 12.43
C HIS A 122 10.63 14.71 12.48
N LYS A 123 11.18 15.56 11.60
CA LYS A 123 12.62 15.87 11.59
C LYS A 123 13.04 16.58 12.87
N ILE A 124 12.23 17.53 13.36
CA ILE A 124 12.49 18.22 14.64
C ILE A 124 12.41 17.23 15.79
N PHE A 125 11.40 16.37 15.82
CA PHE A 125 11.25 15.35 16.87
C PHE A 125 12.43 14.40 16.91
N LEU A 126 12.89 13.88 15.76
CA LEU A 126 14.09 13.06 15.67
C LEU A 126 15.33 13.79 16.20
N GLY A 127 15.49 15.06 15.82
CA GLY A 127 16.60 15.90 16.33
C GLY A 127 16.59 15.99 17.86
N ILE A 128 15.42 16.18 18.47
CA ILE A 128 15.27 16.20 19.95
C ILE A 128 15.62 14.82 20.55
N CYS A 129 15.13 13.72 19.96
CA CYS A 129 15.46 12.37 20.42
C CYS A 129 16.97 12.11 20.40
N PHE A 130 17.67 12.50 19.34
CA PHE A 130 19.12 12.35 19.24
C PHE A 130 19.88 13.20 20.29
N ILE A 131 19.44 14.43 20.54
CA ILE A 131 20.04 15.30 21.56
C ILE A 131 19.85 14.67 22.96
N VAL A 132 18.63 14.23 23.27
CA VAL A 132 18.34 13.60 24.57
C VAL A 132 19.13 12.29 24.74
N MET A 133 19.25 11.50 23.68
CA MET A 133 20.04 10.27 23.68
C MET A 133 21.53 10.55 23.97
N ALA A 134 22.09 11.57 23.29
CA ALA A 134 23.48 11.97 23.51
C ALA A 134 23.71 12.48 24.92
N LEU A 135 22.83 13.32 25.48
CA LEU A 135 22.89 13.80 26.85
C LEU A 135 22.79 12.67 27.88
N SER A 136 21.86 11.73 27.66
CA SER A 136 21.71 10.54 28.52
C SER A 136 22.97 9.69 28.51
N PHE A 137 23.61 9.50 27.38
CA PHE A 137 24.86 8.76 27.26
C PHE A 137 25.99 9.44 28.00
N VAL A 138 26.15 10.76 27.85
CA VAL A 138 27.16 11.57 28.56
C VAL A 138 26.95 11.48 30.08
N LEU A 139 25.69 11.55 30.56
CA LEU A 139 25.38 11.42 31.99
C LEU A 139 25.71 10.03 32.51
N ILE A 140 25.46 8.95 31.74
CA ILE A 140 25.84 7.59 32.17
C ILE A 140 27.36 7.47 32.31
N VAL A 141 28.10 7.87 31.24
CA VAL A 141 29.56 7.78 31.23
C VAL A 141 30.17 8.68 32.31
N GLY A 142 29.67 9.91 32.46
CA GLY A 142 30.10 10.87 33.48
C GLY A 142 29.86 10.34 34.90
N SER A 143 28.67 9.74 35.15
CA SER A 143 28.35 9.17 36.46
C SER A 143 29.20 7.95 36.81
N LEU A 144 29.59 7.15 35.85
CA LEU A 144 30.47 6.00 36.06
C LEU A 144 31.91 6.42 36.39
N ASN A 145 32.41 7.48 35.75
CA ASN A 145 33.79 7.95 35.92
C ASN A 145 33.98 8.94 37.09
N LEU A 146 33.01 9.83 37.33
CA LEU A 146 33.13 10.91 38.32
C LEU A 146 32.59 10.54 39.71
N LEU A 147 31.75 9.53 39.82
CA LEU A 147 31.20 9.12 41.11
C LEU A 147 32.16 8.18 41.84
N SER A 148 33.16 8.76 42.47
CA SER A 148 33.93 8.06 43.51
C SER A 148 33.00 7.62 44.65
N THR A 149 33.39 6.55 45.35
CA THR A 149 32.62 5.99 46.48
C THR A 149 32.35 7.03 47.57
N GLU A 150 33.26 7.98 47.75
CA GLU A 150 33.16 9.07 48.74
C GLU A 150 32.05 10.08 48.37
N LEU A 151 31.94 10.48 47.09
CA LEU A 151 30.88 11.38 46.63
C LEU A 151 29.48 10.76 46.74
N LYS A 152 29.35 9.45 46.53
CA LYS A 152 28.07 8.74 46.70
C LYS A 152 27.59 8.71 48.14
N GLN A 153 28.51 8.59 49.10
CA GLN A 153 28.16 8.64 50.51
C GLN A 153 27.75 10.04 50.96
N LEU A 154 28.38 11.08 50.40
CA LEU A 154 28.06 12.47 50.73
C LEU A 154 26.73 12.94 50.11
N TYR A 155 26.39 12.42 48.90
CA TYR A 155 25.20 12.80 48.15
C TYR A 155 24.41 11.58 47.67
N PRO A 156 23.58 10.96 48.52
CA PRO A 156 22.90 9.70 48.21
C PRO A 156 21.96 9.81 47.01
N TYR A 157 21.42 10.99 46.64
CA TYR A 157 20.60 11.21 45.47
C TYR A 157 21.33 10.97 44.16
N LEU A 158 22.65 10.98 44.10
CA LEU A 158 23.46 10.68 42.93
C LEU A 158 23.26 9.23 42.43
N ASN A 159 22.84 8.32 43.31
CA ASN A 159 22.53 6.93 42.94
C ASN A 159 21.35 6.81 42.00
N TYR A 160 20.47 7.82 41.93
CA TYR A 160 19.33 7.84 41.05
C TYR A 160 19.62 8.40 39.65
N LEU A 161 20.81 9.00 39.44
CA LEU A 161 21.19 9.58 38.13
C LEU A 161 21.33 8.50 37.03
N ILE A 162 21.96 7.37 37.39
CA ILE A 162 22.16 6.27 36.40
C ILE A 162 20.83 5.67 35.95
N PRO A 163 19.91 5.23 36.83
CA PRO A 163 18.63 4.70 36.39
C PRO A 163 17.77 5.75 35.66
N LEU A 164 17.84 7.03 36.06
CA LEU A 164 17.14 8.10 35.35
C LEU A 164 17.70 8.29 33.93
N ALA A 165 19.01 8.33 33.74
CA ALA A 165 19.65 8.45 32.46
C ALA A 165 19.40 7.21 31.58
N ALA A 166 19.37 6.02 32.16
CA ALA A 166 19.04 4.78 31.45
C ALA A 166 17.59 4.77 30.95
N THR A 167 16.64 5.20 31.78
CA THR A 167 15.23 5.28 31.37
C THR A 167 15.00 6.31 30.24
N THR A 168 15.63 7.50 30.33
CA THR A 168 15.54 8.51 29.29
C THR A 168 16.17 8.07 27.97
N LEU A 169 17.26 7.29 28.02
CA LEU A 169 17.88 6.70 26.85
C LEU A 169 16.94 5.69 26.16
N VAL A 170 16.32 4.80 26.95
CA VAL A 170 15.36 3.82 26.39
C VAL A 170 14.17 4.53 25.74
N ILE A 171 13.60 5.55 26.38
CA ILE A 171 12.49 6.33 25.83
C ILE A 171 12.90 7.02 24.52
N SER A 172 14.12 7.56 24.44
CA SER A 172 14.64 8.20 23.22
C SER A 172 14.81 7.19 22.07
N ILE A 173 15.28 5.98 22.36
CA ILE A 173 15.39 4.90 21.36
C ILE A 173 14.00 4.53 20.84
N ILE A 174 13.02 4.37 21.71
CA ILE A 174 11.63 4.11 21.32
C ILE A 174 11.11 5.27 20.46
N GLY A 175 11.42 6.52 20.82
CA GLY A 175 11.05 7.71 20.05
C GLY A 175 11.59 7.69 18.62
N VAL A 176 12.81 7.25 18.39
CA VAL A 176 13.41 7.14 17.05
C VAL A 176 12.70 6.09 16.19
N LEU A 177 12.15 5.04 16.80
CA LEU A 177 11.40 3.98 16.09
C LEU A 177 10.01 4.41 15.68
N ILE A 178 9.51 5.56 16.12
CA ILE A 178 8.17 6.05 15.78
C ILE A 178 8.11 6.43 14.29
N PRO A 179 7.14 5.87 13.53
CA PRO A 179 7.05 6.11 12.09
C PRO A 179 6.72 7.57 11.74
N ASN A 180 7.23 8.05 10.60
CA ASN A 180 7.08 9.43 10.10
C ASN A 180 5.63 9.92 9.99
N HIS A 181 4.67 9.01 9.77
CA HIS A 181 3.26 9.38 9.56
C HIS A 181 2.56 9.91 10.83
N ILE A 182 3.14 9.69 12.03
CA ILE A 182 2.55 10.15 13.29
C ILE A 182 2.76 11.66 13.48
N PHE A 183 3.93 12.18 13.10
CA PHE A 183 4.29 13.60 13.25
C PHE A 183 4.19 14.41 11.95
N GLY A 184 3.87 13.73 10.84
CA GLY A 184 3.62 14.40 9.58
C GLY A 184 2.21 14.99 9.52
N ARG A 185 2.07 16.13 8.85
CA ARG A 185 0.78 16.80 8.66
C ARG A 185 0.57 17.15 7.20
N PHE A 186 -0.69 17.20 6.79
CA PHE A 186 -1.03 17.79 5.51
C PHE A 186 -0.72 19.29 5.52
N THR A 187 -0.16 19.77 4.42
CA THR A 187 -0.15 21.20 4.12
C THR A 187 -1.59 21.69 3.84
N LYS A 188 -1.82 22.99 3.78
CA LYS A 188 -3.12 23.53 3.37
C LYS A 188 -3.56 22.96 2.02
N LYS A 189 -2.65 22.89 1.05
CA LYS A 189 -2.89 22.32 -0.27
C LYS A 189 -3.21 20.82 -0.20
N GLY A 190 -2.46 20.05 0.58
CA GLY A 190 -2.70 18.62 0.76
C GLY A 190 -4.03 18.33 1.46
N PHE A 191 -4.39 19.14 2.47
CA PHE A 191 -5.67 19.01 3.17
C PHE A 191 -6.87 19.33 2.27
N ASP A 192 -6.73 20.30 1.38
CA ASP A 192 -7.76 20.65 0.41
C ASP A 192 -8.01 19.50 -0.59
N ILE A 193 -6.93 18.91 -1.09
CA ILE A 193 -7.02 17.72 -1.94
C ILE A 193 -7.65 16.54 -1.18
N TYR A 194 -7.26 16.31 0.07
CA TYR A 194 -7.85 15.27 0.91
C TYR A 194 -9.36 15.46 1.07
N LYS A 195 -9.84 16.67 1.35
CA LYS A 195 -11.28 16.97 1.42
C LYS A 195 -11.98 16.71 0.08
N LYS A 196 -11.41 17.15 -1.04
CA LYS A 196 -11.94 16.89 -2.38
C LYS A 196 -12.02 15.38 -2.67
N THR A 197 -11.00 14.62 -2.29
CA THR A 197 -10.97 13.17 -2.43
C THR A 197 -12.07 12.49 -1.60
N LEU A 198 -12.30 12.94 -0.36
CA LEU A 198 -13.40 12.41 0.46
C LEU A 198 -14.77 12.75 -0.13
N ALA A 199 -14.95 13.97 -0.63
CA ALA A 199 -16.19 14.38 -1.29
C ALA A 199 -16.42 13.54 -2.56
N TYR A 200 -15.38 13.32 -3.34
CA TYR A 200 -15.43 12.47 -4.53
C TYR A 200 -15.74 11.00 -4.17
N LYS A 201 -15.12 10.44 -3.13
CA LYS A 201 -15.45 9.10 -2.61
C LYS A 201 -16.94 8.98 -2.27
N ARG A 202 -17.50 9.98 -1.57
CA ARG A 202 -18.94 10.02 -1.25
C ARG A 202 -19.81 10.11 -2.51
N PHE A 203 -19.40 10.91 -3.50
CA PHE A 203 -20.09 11.04 -4.77
C PHE A 203 -20.17 9.70 -5.52
N ILE A 204 -19.03 9.03 -5.75
CA ILE A 204 -18.99 7.76 -6.51
C ILE A 204 -19.63 6.59 -5.76
N THR A 205 -19.73 6.68 -4.42
CA THR A 205 -20.42 5.65 -3.61
C THR A 205 -21.92 5.90 -3.49
N ASN A 206 -22.43 7.04 -3.91
CA ASN A 206 -23.85 7.36 -3.80
C ASN A 206 -24.56 7.10 -5.13
N LEU A 207 -25.40 6.04 -5.18
CA LEU A 207 -26.16 5.65 -6.37
C LEU A 207 -27.09 6.75 -6.88
N THR A 208 -27.67 7.55 -5.99
CA THR A 208 -28.58 8.64 -6.37
C THR A 208 -27.85 9.71 -7.18
N TYR A 209 -26.66 10.10 -6.77
CA TYR A 209 -25.84 11.04 -7.53
C TYR A 209 -25.37 10.46 -8.87
N LEU A 210 -24.96 9.20 -8.92
CA LEU A 210 -24.56 8.53 -10.16
C LEU A 210 -25.72 8.43 -11.16
N LYS A 211 -26.94 8.17 -10.69
CA LYS A 211 -28.15 8.18 -11.54
C LYS A 211 -28.52 9.57 -12.04
N LYS A 212 -28.38 10.59 -11.18
CA LYS A 212 -28.71 11.98 -11.53
C LYS A 212 -27.69 12.61 -12.49
N TYR A 213 -26.42 12.22 -12.35
CA TYR A 213 -25.30 12.74 -13.15
C TYR A 213 -24.49 11.59 -13.75
N PRO A 214 -25.07 10.81 -14.69
CA PRO A 214 -24.35 9.70 -15.30
C PRO A 214 -23.22 10.26 -16.17
N PRO A 215 -22.00 9.70 -16.07
CA PRO A 215 -20.93 10.04 -17.00
C PRO A 215 -21.32 9.69 -18.44
N GLN A 216 -21.01 10.59 -19.35
CA GLN A 216 -21.44 10.49 -20.74
C GLN A 216 -20.52 9.62 -21.62
N SER A 217 -19.39 9.13 -21.07
CA SER A 217 -18.45 8.32 -21.83
C SER A 217 -17.87 7.17 -21.01
N ILE A 218 -17.51 6.09 -21.69
CA ILE A 218 -16.87 4.91 -21.10
C ILE A 218 -15.55 5.29 -20.42
N VAL A 219 -14.78 6.22 -20.98
CA VAL A 219 -13.52 6.68 -20.43
C VAL A 219 -13.68 7.27 -19.02
N ILE A 220 -14.72 8.05 -18.79
CA ILE A 220 -15.01 8.64 -17.46
C ILE A 220 -15.40 7.55 -16.46
N TRP A 221 -16.13 6.52 -16.89
CA TRP A 221 -16.47 5.38 -16.07
C TRP A 221 -15.25 4.56 -15.66
N GLU A 222 -14.33 4.33 -16.58
CA GLU A 222 -13.07 3.65 -16.30
C GLU A 222 -12.24 4.43 -15.27
N GLU A 223 -12.18 5.77 -15.40
CA GLU A 223 -11.54 6.63 -14.40
C GLU A 223 -12.19 6.51 -13.03
N HIS A 224 -13.53 6.54 -12.96
CA HIS A 224 -14.25 6.37 -11.70
C HIS A 224 -13.95 5.02 -11.04
N LEU A 225 -13.83 3.94 -11.82
CA LEU A 225 -13.47 2.61 -11.31
C LEU A 225 -12.03 2.56 -10.79
N ILE A 226 -11.07 3.19 -11.48
CA ILE A 226 -9.69 3.29 -11.02
C ILE A 226 -9.60 4.07 -9.72
N PHE A 227 -10.26 5.23 -9.64
CA PHE A 227 -10.31 6.00 -8.39
C PHE A 227 -11.03 5.25 -7.28
N ALA A 228 -12.11 4.52 -7.60
CA ALA A 228 -12.81 3.68 -6.63
C ALA A 228 -11.88 2.58 -6.07
N THR A 229 -11.01 2.01 -6.92
CA THR A 229 -9.99 1.05 -6.51
C THR A 229 -8.98 1.70 -5.57
N ALA A 230 -8.41 2.84 -5.97
CA ALA A 230 -7.46 3.57 -5.13
C ALA A 230 -8.05 4.03 -3.77
N LEU A 231 -9.37 4.21 -3.70
CA LEU A 231 -10.09 4.61 -2.50
C LEU A 231 -10.67 3.44 -1.68
N GLY A 232 -10.40 2.19 -2.08
CA GLY A 232 -10.87 0.99 -1.40
C GLY A 232 -12.40 0.79 -1.45
N VAL A 233 -13.07 1.28 -2.49
CA VAL A 233 -14.53 1.20 -2.66
C VAL A 233 -14.97 0.60 -3.99
N ALA A 234 -14.04 -0.02 -4.71
CA ALA A 234 -14.26 -0.54 -6.05
C ALA A 234 -15.41 -1.53 -6.16
N ASP A 235 -15.54 -2.48 -5.22
CA ASP A 235 -16.64 -3.46 -5.23
C ASP A 235 -18.01 -2.78 -5.07
N THR A 236 -18.09 -1.78 -4.20
CA THR A 236 -19.33 -1.03 -3.99
C THR A 236 -19.70 -0.24 -5.24
N VAL A 237 -18.73 0.43 -5.84
CA VAL A 237 -18.92 1.27 -7.03
C VAL A 237 -19.25 0.40 -8.24
N SER A 238 -18.52 -0.68 -8.49
CA SER A 238 -18.76 -1.59 -9.62
C SER A 238 -20.17 -2.21 -9.60
N LYS A 239 -20.65 -2.63 -8.42
CA LYS A 239 -22.02 -3.13 -8.24
C LYS A 239 -23.07 -2.07 -8.59
N LYS A 240 -22.87 -0.83 -8.16
CA LYS A 240 -23.78 0.30 -8.43
C LYS A 240 -23.74 0.72 -9.90
N LEU A 241 -22.55 0.74 -10.50
CA LEU A 241 -22.39 1.06 -11.90
C LEU A 241 -23.10 0.07 -12.83
N ARG A 242 -23.08 -1.22 -12.50
CA ARG A 242 -23.84 -2.24 -13.24
C ARG A 242 -25.35 -1.95 -13.29
N LEU A 243 -25.88 -1.29 -12.26
CA LEU A 243 -27.29 -0.90 -12.20
C LEU A 243 -27.61 0.37 -13.00
N VAL A 244 -26.60 1.21 -13.25
CA VAL A 244 -26.77 2.50 -13.96
C VAL A 244 -26.42 2.36 -15.43
N VAL A 245 -25.39 1.58 -15.76
CA VAL A 245 -24.86 1.39 -17.11
C VAL A 245 -24.52 -0.09 -17.34
N PRO A 246 -25.52 -0.98 -17.45
CA PRO A 246 -25.30 -2.41 -17.65
C PRO A 246 -24.49 -2.70 -18.91
N ASP A 247 -24.74 -2.00 -19.99
CA ASP A 247 -24.10 -2.20 -21.30
C ASP A 247 -22.58 -2.06 -21.26
N MET A 248 -22.05 -1.23 -20.35
CA MET A 248 -20.61 -1.07 -20.18
C MET A 248 -19.91 -2.34 -19.70
N PHE A 249 -20.60 -3.13 -18.87
CA PHE A 249 -20.05 -4.38 -18.31
C PHE A 249 -20.35 -5.59 -19.22
N GLU A 250 -21.28 -5.47 -20.16
CA GLU A 250 -21.66 -6.53 -21.09
C GLU A 250 -20.96 -6.41 -22.44
N SER A 251 -20.56 -5.20 -22.82
CA SER A 251 -19.86 -4.94 -24.07
C SER A 251 -18.34 -5.15 -23.93
N ASP A 252 -17.72 -5.68 -24.98
CA ASP A 252 -16.26 -5.77 -25.12
C ASP A 252 -15.60 -4.37 -25.32
N LEU A 253 -16.36 -3.28 -25.18
CA LEU A 253 -15.94 -1.90 -25.38
C LEU A 253 -15.06 -1.38 -24.23
N SER A 254 -15.19 -1.95 -23.03
CA SER A 254 -14.39 -1.57 -21.85
C SER A 254 -13.42 -2.68 -21.46
N SER A 255 -12.13 -2.42 -21.61
CA SER A 255 -11.08 -3.35 -21.16
C SER A 255 -11.10 -3.57 -19.65
N LEU A 256 -11.50 -2.56 -18.88
CA LEU A 256 -11.61 -2.64 -17.42
C LEU A 256 -12.92 -3.30 -16.98
N GLY A 257 -14.01 -3.19 -17.72
CA GLY A 257 -15.31 -3.81 -17.39
C GLY A 257 -15.20 -5.32 -17.15
N SER A 258 -14.47 -6.02 -18.02
CA SER A 258 -14.23 -7.46 -17.92
C SER A 258 -13.43 -7.84 -16.64
N VAL A 259 -12.47 -7.03 -16.25
CA VAL A 259 -11.63 -7.21 -15.06
C VAL A 259 -12.46 -7.09 -13.77
N TYR A 260 -13.28 -6.06 -13.69
CA TYR A 260 -14.18 -5.85 -12.55
C TYR A 260 -15.28 -6.92 -12.49
N LYS A 261 -15.77 -7.40 -13.65
CA LYS A 261 -16.72 -8.51 -13.74
C LYS A 261 -16.13 -9.83 -13.24
N ALA A 262 -14.86 -10.08 -13.51
CA ALA A 262 -14.15 -11.31 -13.09
C ALA A 262 -13.76 -11.33 -11.61
N GLY A 263 -14.09 -10.32 -10.82
CA GLY A 263 -13.73 -10.23 -9.41
C GLY A 263 -12.21 -10.09 -9.19
N PHE A 264 -11.52 -9.51 -10.16
CA PHE A 264 -10.06 -9.39 -10.13
C PHE A 264 -9.55 -8.61 -8.92
N ILE A 265 -10.28 -7.58 -8.46
CA ILE A 265 -9.89 -6.76 -7.31
C ILE A 265 -9.70 -7.61 -6.06
N SER A 266 -10.70 -8.43 -5.73
CA SER A 266 -10.63 -9.31 -4.56
C SER A 266 -9.55 -10.39 -4.71
N ARG A 267 -9.33 -10.89 -5.92
CA ARG A 267 -8.24 -11.82 -6.24
C ARG A 267 -6.88 -11.18 -6.04
N PHE A 268 -6.69 -9.96 -6.53
CA PHE A 268 -5.45 -9.20 -6.36
C PHE A 268 -5.15 -8.96 -4.88
N SER A 269 -6.12 -8.44 -4.13
CA SER A 269 -5.98 -8.15 -2.71
C SER A 269 -5.66 -9.42 -1.89
N SER A 270 -6.33 -10.54 -2.18
CA SER A 270 -6.05 -11.82 -1.50
C SER A 270 -4.67 -12.38 -1.83
N THR A 271 -4.25 -12.29 -3.09
CA THR A 271 -2.91 -12.71 -3.53
C THR A 271 -1.82 -11.87 -2.88
N TYR A 272 -2.00 -10.55 -2.88
CA TYR A 272 -1.08 -9.61 -2.24
C TYR A 272 -0.95 -9.89 -0.72
N SER A 273 -2.07 -9.99 -0.01
CA SER A 273 -2.09 -10.25 1.44
C SER A 273 -1.44 -11.59 1.79
N SER A 274 -1.74 -12.65 1.03
CA SER A 274 -1.15 -13.97 1.25
C SER A 274 0.38 -13.96 1.05
N ALA A 275 0.85 -13.27 0.02
CA ALA A 275 2.29 -13.17 -0.27
C ALA A 275 3.03 -12.33 0.78
N THR A 276 2.47 -11.18 1.20
CA THR A 276 3.10 -10.32 2.21
C THR A 276 3.13 -10.96 3.59
N ASN A 277 2.08 -11.68 4.00
CA ASN A 277 2.05 -12.41 5.26
C ASN A 277 3.08 -13.56 5.29
N SER A 278 3.26 -14.29 4.19
CA SER A 278 4.28 -15.34 4.12
C SER A 278 5.71 -14.79 4.15
N SER A 279 5.95 -13.55 3.70
CA SER A 279 7.26 -12.91 3.78
C SER A 279 7.63 -12.48 5.20
N SER A 280 6.66 -12.10 6.04
CA SER A 280 6.88 -11.65 7.42
C SER A 280 7.12 -12.82 8.39
N SER A 281 6.52 -13.99 8.16
CA SER A 281 6.72 -15.18 9.00
C SER A 281 8.11 -15.81 8.90
N SER A 282 8.88 -15.49 7.87
CA SER A 282 10.23 -16.03 7.66
C SER A 282 11.36 -15.21 8.28
N SER A 283 11.07 -14.07 8.92
CA SER A 283 12.08 -13.18 9.51
C SER A 283 12.02 -13.06 11.03
N GLY A 284 11.16 -13.82 11.71
CA GLY A 284 11.01 -13.79 13.16
C GLY A 284 10.73 -15.17 13.73
N GLY A 285 11.79 -15.90 14.07
CA GLY A 285 11.70 -17.01 15.02
C GLY A 285 11.43 -16.47 16.41
N GLY A 286 10.16 -16.40 16.81
CA GLY A 286 9.72 -15.98 18.14
C GLY A 286 8.34 -16.56 18.38
N SER A 287 8.32 -17.83 18.81
CA SER A 287 7.12 -18.53 19.27
C SER A 287 6.57 -17.83 20.52
N PHE A 288 5.38 -17.21 20.40
CA PHE A 288 4.50 -17.02 21.56
C PHE A 288 3.19 -17.74 21.27
N GLY A 289 3.12 -18.97 21.79
CA GLY A 289 1.88 -19.69 21.97
C GLY A 289 1.03 -18.97 23.00
N GLY A 290 -0.15 -18.52 22.60
CA GLY A 290 -1.20 -18.00 23.45
C GLY A 290 -2.48 -18.71 23.07
N GLY A 291 -2.75 -19.87 23.69
CA GLY A 291 -4.05 -20.52 23.64
C GLY A 291 -5.05 -19.68 24.42
N ALA A 292 -6.23 -19.44 23.84
CA ALA A 292 -7.42 -19.07 24.59
C ALA A 292 -8.51 -20.02 24.14
N GLY A 293 -8.83 -20.94 25.03
CA GLY A 293 -9.96 -21.83 24.96
C GLY A 293 -11.27 -21.09 25.20
N GLY A 294 -12.29 -21.70 24.69
CA GLY A 294 -13.64 -21.28 24.54
C GLY A 294 -14.46 -21.06 25.83
N GLY A 295 -15.65 -20.65 25.59
CA GLY A 295 -16.81 -20.44 26.40
C GLY A 295 -17.93 -19.93 25.52
#